data_5823ac3070c661505aa8843e1135cc13
#
_entry.id   5823ac3070c661505aa8843e1135cc13
#
_cell.length_a   1.000
_cell.length_b   1.000
_cell.length_c   1.000
_cell.angle_alpha   90.00
_cell.angle_beta   90.00
_cell.angle_gamma   90.00
#
_symmetry.space_group_name_H-M   'P 1'
#
loop_
_entity.id
_entity.type
_entity.pdbx_description
1 polymer ?
#
loop_
_entity_poly.entity_id
_entity_poly.type
_entity_poly.pdbx_seq_one_letter_code
_entity_poly.pdbx_strand_id
1 'polypeptide(L)'
;MKINQYVVELWHEPGMSPLSNAASRKMANHTHEVLPGLMEARGMKMIGAYHLDPEHRSILIFEAKCVEDVRDVLYEIGFMHWCDDRIFPTTPLPEMHKWAAAQEPI
;
A
#
# COMPACT_ATOMS: atom_id res chain seq x y z
N MET A 1 20.38 -6.22 -6.38
CA MET A 1 19.11 -6.64 -5.76
C MET A 1 17.94 -6.04 -6.51
N LYS A 2 16.97 -6.85 -6.86
CA LYS A 2 15.79 -6.38 -7.61
C LYS A 2 14.81 -5.66 -6.67
N ILE A 3 14.40 -4.46 -7.08
CA ILE A 3 13.34 -3.70 -6.39
C ILE A 3 12.03 -3.94 -7.13
N ASN A 4 11.00 -4.29 -6.39
CA ASN A 4 9.66 -4.54 -6.90
C ASN A 4 8.72 -3.41 -6.47
N GLN A 5 7.68 -3.21 -7.23
CA GLN A 5 6.64 -2.26 -6.91
C GLN A 5 5.38 -2.99 -6.44
N TYR A 6 4.76 -2.45 -5.40
CA TYR A 6 3.53 -3.00 -4.82
C TYR A 6 2.50 -1.91 -4.68
N VAL A 7 1.26 -2.23 -5.03
CA VAL A 7 0.11 -1.38 -4.75
C VAL A 7 -0.61 -1.94 -3.54
N VAL A 8 -0.85 -1.08 -2.55
CA VAL A 8 -1.65 -1.43 -1.38
C VAL A 8 -2.99 -0.72 -1.50
N GLU A 9 -4.06 -1.46 -1.44
CA GLU A 9 -5.41 -0.92 -1.39
C GLU A 9 -5.91 -1.03 0.03
N LEU A 10 -6.34 0.10 0.59
CA LEU A 10 -6.88 0.19 1.94
C LEU A 10 -8.35 0.55 1.87
N TRP A 11 -9.18 -0.13 2.65
CA TRP A 11 -10.58 0.20 2.79
C TRP A 11 -10.98 0.15 4.26
N HIS A 12 -11.86 1.08 4.66
CA HIS A 12 -12.46 1.05 5.99
C HIS A 12 -13.93 1.39 5.89
N GLU A 13 -14.71 0.96 6.88
CA GLU A 13 -16.10 1.35 6.98
C GLU A 13 -16.24 2.85 7.29
N PRO A 14 -17.35 3.49 6.88
CA PRO A 14 -17.53 4.92 7.14
C PRO A 14 -17.37 5.32 8.61
N GLY A 15 -17.87 4.49 9.54
CA GLY A 15 -17.75 4.74 10.97
C GLY A 15 -16.32 4.69 11.52
N MET A 16 -15.39 4.13 10.75
CA MET A 16 -13.97 4.03 11.12
C MET A 16 -13.11 5.12 10.47
N SER A 17 -13.73 6.07 9.77
CA SER A 17 -13.00 7.16 9.11
C SER A 17 -12.26 8.03 10.13
N PRO A 18 -11.00 8.40 9.88
CA PRO A 18 -10.29 9.38 10.71
C PRO A 18 -11.00 10.73 10.80
N LEU A 19 -11.87 11.05 9.85
CA LEU A 19 -12.64 12.30 9.87
C LEU A 19 -13.71 12.29 10.96
N SER A 20 -14.24 11.11 11.34
CA SER A 20 -15.34 10.98 12.30
C SER A 20 -15.00 10.12 13.52
N ASN A 21 -13.94 9.32 13.46
CA ASN A 21 -13.56 8.40 14.53
C ASN A 21 -12.23 8.84 15.16
N ALA A 22 -12.28 9.19 16.45
CA ALA A 22 -11.10 9.72 17.16
C ALA A 22 -9.98 8.68 17.29
N ALA A 23 -10.30 7.41 17.52
CA ALA A 23 -9.29 6.35 17.60
C ALA A 23 -8.58 6.14 16.28
N SER A 24 -9.33 6.10 15.17
CA SER A 24 -8.77 5.98 13.83
C SER A 24 -7.89 7.18 13.48
N ARG A 25 -8.30 8.38 13.88
CA ARG A 25 -7.51 9.60 13.68
C ARG A 25 -6.19 9.54 14.42
N LYS A 26 -6.20 9.07 15.65
CA LYS A 26 -4.97 8.89 16.45
C LYS A 26 -4.02 7.92 15.77
N MET A 27 -4.53 6.81 15.24
CA MET A 27 -3.72 5.83 14.53
C MET A 27 -3.17 6.37 13.22
N ALA A 28 -3.96 7.13 12.47
CA ALA A 28 -3.50 7.77 11.24
C ALA A 28 -2.39 8.78 11.51
N ASN A 29 -2.51 9.57 12.58
CA ASN A 29 -1.46 10.51 12.99
C ASN A 29 -0.19 9.76 13.40
N HIS A 30 -0.31 8.67 14.12
CA HIS A 30 0.83 7.83 14.49
C HIS A 30 1.55 7.29 13.24
N THR A 31 0.80 6.89 12.23
CA THR A 31 1.36 6.44 10.95
C THR A 31 2.26 7.51 10.33
N HIS A 32 1.80 8.76 10.29
CA HIS A 32 2.59 9.87 9.75
C HIS A 32 3.94 10.02 10.46
N GLU A 33 3.97 9.78 11.76
CA GLU A 33 5.18 9.93 12.57
C GLU A 33 6.16 8.79 12.35
N VAL A 34 5.69 7.55 12.25
CA VAL A 34 6.55 6.36 12.28
C VAL A 34 6.88 5.80 10.90
N LEU A 35 6.02 6.01 9.91
CA LEU A 35 6.16 5.39 8.59
C LEU A 35 7.49 5.70 7.90
N PRO A 36 7.98 6.96 7.86
CA PRO A 36 9.26 7.25 7.19
C PRO A 36 10.43 6.44 7.72
N GLY A 37 10.55 6.32 9.06
CA GLY A 37 11.62 5.55 9.69
C GLY A 37 11.51 4.05 9.44
N LEU A 38 10.29 3.51 9.45
CA LEU A 38 10.05 2.10 9.16
C LEU A 38 10.41 1.75 7.72
N MET A 39 10.07 2.62 6.78
CA MET A 39 10.43 2.44 5.37
C MET A 39 11.93 2.53 5.16
N GLU A 40 12.58 3.52 5.75
CA GLU A 40 14.02 3.71 5.64
C GLU A 40 14.79 2.49 6.15
N ALA A 41 14.37 1.94 7.28
CA ALA A 41 15.01 0.76 7.86
C ALA A 41 14.95 -0.47 6.93
N ARG A 42 14.00 -0.52 6.00
CA ARG A 42 13.82 -1.62 5.05
C ARG A 42 14.21 -1.28 3.62
N GLY A 43 14.76 -0.08 3.40
CA GLY A 43 15.10 0.37 2.06
C GLY A 43 13.88 0.53 1.15
N MET A 44 12.73 0.82 1.72
CA MET A 44 11.49 1.02 0.99
C MET A 44 11.29 2.48 0.62
N LYS A 45 10.55 2.71 -0.48
CA LYS A 45 10.12 4.05 -0.89
C LYS A 45 8.63 4.06 -1.15
N MET A 46 7.97 5.15 -0.78
CA MET A 46 6.59 5.40 -1.17
C MET A 46 6.59 6.25 -2.44
N ILE A 47 6.08 5.70 -3.54
CA ILE A 47 6.02 6.38 -4.83
C ILE A 47 4.78 7.24 -4.95
N GLY A 48 3.70 6.81 -4.32
CA GLY A 48 2.44 7.56 -4.33
C GLY A 48 1.54 7.15 -3.18
N ALA A 49 0.65 8.06 -2.81
CA ALA A 49 -0.35 7.83 -1.78
C ALA A 49 -1.57 8.68 -2.16
N TYR A 50 -2.72 8.03 -2.36
CA TYR A 50 -3.93 8.69 -2.85
C TYR A 50 -5.15 8.22 -2.08
N HIS A 51 -6.01 9.16 -1.74
CA HIS A 51 -7.35 8.86 -1.25
C HIS A 51 -8.31 8.87 -2.45
N LEU A 52 -9.19 7.90 -2.52
CA LEU A 52 -10.18 7.80 -3.61
C LEU A 52 -11.49 8.44 -3.15
N ASP A 53 -11.77 9.66 -3.61
CA ASP A 53 -12.99 10.38 -3.25
C ASP A 53 -14.18 9.94 -4.10
N PRO A 54 -15.39 9.83 -3.52
CA PRO A 54 -15.73 9.92 -2.11
C PRO A 54 -15.65 8.59 -1.36
N GLU A 55 -14.97 7.60 -1.91
CA GLU A 55 -14.85 6.26 -1.33
C GLU A 55 -14.05 6.28 -0.04
N HIS A 56 -14.30 5.28 0.83
CA HIS A 56 -13.49 5.08 2.03
C HIS A 56 -12.29 4.18 1.69
N ARG A 57 -11.59 4.52 0.63
CA ARG A 57 -10.46 3.77 0.08
C ARG A 57 -9.26 4.66 -0.10
N SER A 58 -8.10 4.06 0.04
CA SER A 58 -6.83 4.72 -0.28
C SER A 58 -5.95 3.75 -1.04
N ILE A 59 -5.05 4.30 -1.85
CA ILE A 59 -4.05 3.53 -2.57
C ILE A 59 -2.67 4.04 -2.16
N LEU A 60 -1.81 3.12 -1.73
CA LEU A 60 -0.40 3.40 -1.48
C LEU A 60 0.42 2.61 -2.49
N ILE A 61 1.46 3.23 -3.02
CA ILE A 61 2.36 2.58 -3.97
C ILE A 61 3.76 2.59 -3.38
N PHE A 62 4.31 1.40 -3.15
CA PHE A 62 5.63 1.22 -2.55
C PHE A 62 6.59 0.56 -3.52
N GLU A 63 7.87 0.95 -3.43
CA GLU A 63 8.98 0.14 -3.91
C GLU A 63 9.57 -0.59 -2.71
N ALA A 64 9.76 -1.91 -2.84
CA ALA A 64 10.34 -2.76 -1.80
C ALA A 64 11.03 -3.97 -2.44
N LYS A 65 11.93 -4.59 -1.71
CA LYS A 65 12.62 -5.79 -2.19
C LYS A 65 11.72 -7.04 -2.15
N CYS A 66 10.72 -7.07 -1.27
CA CYS A 66 9.80 -8.22 -1.12
C CYS A 66 8.47 -7.77 -0.53
N VAL A 67 7.45 -8.59 -0.74
CA VAL A 67 6.10 -8.31 -0.24
C VAL A 67 6.04 -8.35 1.29
N GLU A 68 6.88 -9.16 1.93
CA GLU A 68 6.93 -9.28 3.38
C GLU A 68 7.29 -7.97 4.05
N ASP A 69 8.17 -7.18 3.44
CA ASP A 69 8.52 -5.85 3.96
C ASP A 69 7.32 -4.91 3.95
N VAL A 70 6.52 -4.95 2.87
CA VAL A 70 5.29 -4.15 2.79
C VAL A 70 4.29 -4.58 3.85
N ARG A 71 4.06 -5.89 3.97
CA ARG A 71 3.17 -6.47 4.97
C ARG A 71 3.58 -6.05 6.39
N ASP A 72 4.85 -6.19 6.71
CA ASP A 72 5.36 -5.92 8.06
C ASP A 72 5.22 -4.44 8.42
N VAL A 73 5.47 -3.54 7.47
CA VAL A 73 5.24 -2.11 7.68
C VAL A 73 3.76 -1.83 7.97
N LEU A 74 2.84 -2.45 7.21
CA LEU A 74 1.40 -2.26 7.44
C LEU A 74 0.98 -2.75 8.84
N TYR A 75 1.55 -3.85 9.32
CA TYR A 75 1.33 -4.31 10.69
C TYR A 75 1.85 -3.31 11.72
N GLU A 76 3.07 -2.83 11.52
CA GLU A 76 3.72 -1.94 12.49
C GLU A 76 3.05 -0.57 12.60
N ILE A 77 2.49 -0.05 11.50
CA ILE A 77 1.75 1.21 11.54
C ILE A 77 0.30 1.05 12.01
N GLY A 78 -0.16 -0.18 12.20
CA GLY A 78 -1.47 -0.46 12.77
C GLY A 78 -2.65 -0.36 11.81
N PHE A 79 -2.42 -0.31 10.50
CA PHE A 79 -3.51 -0.24 9.52
C PHE A 79 -4.42 -1.46 9.56
N MET A 80 -3.89 -2.62 9.97
CA MET A 80 -4.67 -3.84 10.12
C MET A 80 -5.71 -3.77 11.23
N HIS A 81 -5.63 -2.78 12.12
CA HIS A 81 -6.58 -2.63 13.22
C HIS A 81 -7.88 -1.96 12.80
N TRP A 82 -7.86 -1.17 11.71
CA TRP A 82 -9.04 -0.38 11.32
C TRP A 82 -9.29 -0.34 9.82
N CYS A 83 -8.40 -0.92 9.02
CA CYS A 83 -8.54 -1.00 7.57
C CYS A 83 -8.50 -2.46 7.11
N ASP A 84 -9.17 -2.73 6.01
CA ASP A 84 -8.99 -3.95 5.23
C ASP A 84 -7.89 -3.66 4.20
N ASP A 85 -6.78 -4.39 4.28
CA ASP A 85 -5.58 -4.12 3.49
C ASP A 85 -5.38 -5.21 2.45
N ARG A 86 -5.14 -4.80 1.20
CA ARG A 86 -4.81 -5.71 0.11
C ARG A 86 -3.50 -5.27 -0.54
N ILE A 87 -2.60 -6.22 -0.77
CA ILE A 87 -1.29 -5.96 -1.36
C ILE A 87 -1.20 -6.67 -2.70
N PHE A 88 -0.90 -5.90 -3.75
CA PHE A 88 -0.78 -6.43 -5.12
C PHE A 88 0.63 -6.19 -5.64
N PRO A 89 1.35 -7.24 -6.06
CA PRO A 89 2.56 -7.03 -6.85
C PRO A 89 2.16 -6.46 -8.20
N THR A 90 3.01 -5.65 -8.78
CA THR A 90 2.73 -5.02 -10.06
C THR A 90 3.70 -5.50 -11.13
N THR A 91 3.24 -5.43 -12.37
CA THR A 91 4.09 -5.63 -13.55
C THR A 91 3.92 -4.41 -14.44
N PRO A 92 5.01 -3.77 -14.87
CA PRO A 92 4.89 -2.66 -15.82
C PRO A 92 4.15 -3.09 -17.08
N LEU A 93 3.24 -2.26 -17.57
CA LEU A 93 2.45 -2.59 -18.76
C LEU A 93 3.31 -2.98 -19.98
N PRO A 94 4.45 -2.32 -20.26
CA PRO A 94 5.31 -2.74 -21.38
C PRO A 94 5.79 -4.18 -21.25
N GLU A 95 6.09 -4.67 -20.05
CA GLU A 95 6.48 -6.07 -19.82
C GLU A 95 5.32 -7.01 -20.07
N MET A 96 4.12 -6.64 -19.63
CA MET A 96 2.91 -7.40 -19.90
C MET A 96 2.64 -7.50 -21.40
N HIS A 97 2.81 -6.41 -22.13
CA HIS A 97 2.65 -6.41 -23.58
C HIS A 97 3.64 -7.34 -24.28
N LYS A 98 4.89 -7.34 -23.84
CA LYS A 98 5.90 -8.26 -24.38
C LYS A 98 5.53 -9.70 -24.14
N TRP A 99 5.09 -10.00 -22.91
CA TRP A 99 4.67 -11.35 -22.55
C TRP A 99 3.47 -11.79 -23.37
N ALA A 100 2.45 -10.94 -23.50
CA ALA A 100 1.26 -11.23 -24.30
C ALA A 100 1.57 -11.44 -25.78
N ALA A 101 2.46 -10.60 -26.34
CA ALA A 101 2.86 -10.72 -27.74
C ALA A 101 3.63 -12.01 -28.03
N ALA A 102 4.27 -12.61 -27.03
CA ALA A 102 5.00 -13.85 -27.16
C ALA A 102 4.12 -15.10 -27.03
N GLN A 103 2.86 -14.95 -26.64
CA GLN A 103 1.95 -16.09 -26.48
C GLN A 103 1.45 -16.58 -27.82
N GLU A 104 1.26 -17.89 -27.93
CA GLU A 104 0.65 -18.52 -29.10
C GLU A 104 -0.83 -18.15 -29.18
N PRO A 105 -1.38 -17.89 -30.39
CA PRO A 105 -2.81 -17.71 -30.54
C PRO A 105 -3.57 -18.98 -30.13
N ILE A 106 -4.70 -18.79 -29.50
CA ILE A 106 -5.56 -19.90 -29.12
C ILE A 106 -6.59 -20.17 -30.21
#